data_a50318c7a762a65bf7f0d2ec7a3ab205
#
_entry.id   a50318c7a762a65bf7f0d2ec7a3ab205
#
_cell.length_a   1.000
_cell.length_b   1.000
_cell.length_c   1.000
_cell.angle_alpha   90.00
_cell.angle_beta   90.00
_cell.angle_gamma   90.00
#
_symmetry.space_group_name_H-M   'P 1'
#
loop_
_entity.id
_entity.type
_entity.pdbx_description
1 polymer ?
#
loop_
_entity_poly.entity_id
_entity_poly.type
_entity_poly.pdbx_seq_one_letter_code
_entity_poly.pdbx_strand_id
1 'polypeptide(L)'
;DGDEADTPEGEVTNANATRRKPVVVVVEPETPGNVGTIARAMKNFGLSELKLVDPPELREDGEAYGFAGHAREDVLPNAESVTFEEIVENYHTVGTTAITGEDDQSHERFPFKTPAELRESLRSVDAPTAIVFGREGRGLNNGELSKLDEVCSIPADDDYPVLNLGQAATVLLYELRDLTVNETQLPDTTVTRAAEPDIERFHEYFGEFVESTGQREHHREKNALLMRRLLGRAHPTEREVHSLLGTFRKANTKLKHADYLAAKYDEPVYPRE
;
A
#
# COMPACT_ATOMS: atom_id res chain seq x y z
N ASP A 1 -54.02 -3.88 -10.96
CA ASP A 1 -53.40 -2.59 -11.23
C ASP A 1 -52.53 -2.25 -10.03
N GLY A 2 -51.32 -2.60 -10.06
CA GLY A 2 -50.26 -2.33 -9.08
C GLY A 2 -48.94 -2.12 -9.81
N ASP A 3 -48.57 -0.85 -9.87
CA ASP A 3 -47.33 -0.35 -10.46
C ASP A 3 -46.18 -0.74 -9.53
N GLU A 4 -45.35 -1.69 -9.94
CA GLU A 4 -44.03 -1.94 -9.35
C GLU A 4 -43.03 -0.96 -9.95
N ALA A 5 -42.66 0.01 -9.15
CA ALA A 5 -41.60 0.95 -9.51
C ALA A 5 -40.24 0.23 -9.47
N ASP A 6 -39.69 0.00 -10.63
CA ASP A 6 -38.34 -0.46 -10.91
C ASP A 6 -37.36 0.61 -10.43
N THR A 7 -36.58 0.33 -9.39
CA THR A 7 -35.49 1.20 -8.91
C THR A 7 -34.25 0.85 -9.72
N PRO A 8 -33.65 1.78 -10.46
CA PRO A 8 -32.43 1.48 -11.22
C PRO A 8 -31.27 1.22 -10.25
N GLU A 9 -30.70 0.03 -10.35
CA GLU A 9 -29.42 -0.31 -9.76
C GLU A 9 -28.37 0.71 -10.21
N GLY A 10 -27.81 1.44 -9.26
CA GLY A 10 -26.77 2.41 -9.53
C GLY A 10 -25.55 1.72 -10.09
N GLU A 11 -25.28 1.92 -11.36
CA GLU A 11 -23.97 1.65 -11.95
C GLU A 11 -22.90 2.40 -11.16
N VAL A 12 -22.08 1.64 -10.42
CA VAL A 12 -20.81 2.13 -9.87
C VAL A 12 -19.89 2.38 -11.08
N THR A 13 -19.98 3.59 -11.62
CA THR A 13 -19.06 4.04 -12.66
C THR A 13 -17.66 4.00 -12.11
N ASN A 14 -16.86 3.12 -12.67
CA ASN A 14 -15.45 2.94 -12.37
C ASN A 14 -14.70 4.21 -12.83
N ALA A 15 -14.60 5.21 -11.97
CA ALA A 15 -14.01 6.52 -12.26
C ALA A 15 -12.51 6.46 -12.64
N ASN A 16 -11.91 5.27 -12.61
CA ASN A 16 -10.51 5.04 -12.95
C ASN A 16 -10.26 4.65 -14.41
N ALA A 17 -11.31 4.44 -15.23
CA ALA A 17 -11.17 3.86 -16.57
C ALA A 17 -10.69 4.85 -17.66
N THR A 18 -10.51 6.15 -17.36
CA THR A 18 -10.17 7.19 -18.35
C THR A 18 -8.99 8.08 -18.00
N ARG A 19 -8.34 7.85 -16.87
CA ARG A 19 -7.19 8.68 -16.45
C ARG A 19 -5.96 8.32 -17.28
N ARG A 20 -5.36 9.31 -17.95
CA ARG A 20 -4.06 9.13 -18.60
C ARG A 20 -3.01 8.85 -17.54
N LYS A 21 -2.26 7.76 -17.72
CA LYS A 21 -1.14 7.41 -16.85
C LYS A 21 -0.04 8.47 -16.99
N PRO A 22 0.67 8.82 -15.92
CA PRO A 22 1.82 9.71 -16.00
C PRO A 22 2.89 9.17 -16.94
N VAL A 23 3.58 10.07 -17.64
CA VAL A 23 4.82 9.74 -18.34
C VAL A 23 6.01 9.91 -17.38
N VAL A 24 7.05 9.14 -17.58
CA VAL A 24 8.28 9.27 -16.81
C VAL A 24 9.32 9.99 -17.68
N VAL A 25 9.94 11.01 -17.12
CA VAL A 25 10.97 11.82 -17.78
C VAL A 25 12.28 11.72 -17.02
N VAL A 26 13.38 11.47 -17.70
CA VAL A 26 14.72 11.50 -17.10
C VAL A 26 15.57 12.53 -17.83
N VAL A 27 16.08 13.49 -17.08
CA VAL A 27 16.90 14.60 -17.61
C VAL A 27 18.36 14.26 -17.49
N GLU A 28 19.06 14.24 -18.62
CA GLU A 28 20.51 14.00 -18.73
C GLU A 28 20.99 12.83 -17.85
N PRO A 29 20.44 11.61 -18.00
CA PRO A 29 20.91 10.46 -17.21
C PRO A 29 22.38 10.18 -17.50
N GLU A 30 23.20 10.11 -16.45
CA GLU A 30 24.65 9.91 -16.57
C GLU A 30 24.99 8.42 -16.73
N THR A 31 24.18 7.53 -16.16
CA THR A 31 24.41 6.09 -16.12
C THR A 31 23.30 5.34 -16.88
N PRO A 32 23.59 4.72 -18.02
CA PRO A 32 22.60 3.95 -18.79
C PRO A 32 21.87 2.87 -17.96
N GLY A 33 22.55 2.24 -17.00
CA GLY A 33 21.97 1.24 -16.10
C GLY A 33 20.83 1.78 -15.25
N ASN A 34 20.85 3.05 -14.85
CA ASN A 34 19.74 3.68 -14.14
C ASN A 34 18.51 3.85 -15.03
N VAL A 35 18.69 4.19 -16.31
CA VAL A 35 17.59 4.25 -17.28
C VAL A 35 16.93 2.88 -17.43
N GLY A 36 17.72 1.81 -17.50
CA GLY A 36 17.21 0.44 -17.52
C GLY A 36 16.43 0.07 -16.25
N THR A 37 16.96 0.45 -15.09
CA THR A 37 16.30 0.23 -13.79
C THR A 37 14.97 0.99 -13.71
N ILE A 38 14.92 2.24 -14.17
CA ILE A 38 13.71 3.04 -14.24
C ILE A 38 12.68 2.40 -15.18
N ALA A 39 13.11 2.01 -16.39
CA ALA A 39 12.21 1.33 -17.34
C ALA A 39 11.59 0.05 -16.73
N ARG A 40 12.38 -0.73 -15.99
CA ARG A 40 11.89 -1.90 -15.26
C ARG A 40 10.88 -1.53 -14.17
N ALA A 41 11.15 -0.51 -13.37
CA ALA A 41 10.23 -0.02 -12.35
C ALA A 41 8.93 0.49 -12.98
N MET A 42 8.99 1.22 -14.09
CA MET A 42 7.82 1.65 -14.85
C MET A 42 6.93 0.47 -15.24
N LYS A 43 7.52 -0.57 -15.83
CA LYS A 43 6.77 -1.78 -16.21
C LYS A 43 6.15 -2.50 -15.01
N ASN A 44 6.86 -2.58 -13.89
CA ASN A 44 6.33 -3.16 -12.65
C ASN A 44 5.10 -2.42 -12.13
N PHE A 45 5.03 -1.11 -12.34
CA PHE A 45 3.95 -0.25 -11.86
C PHE A 45 3.02 0.24 -12.99
N GLY A 46 2.98 -0.49 -14.12
CA GLY A 46 1.97 -0.30 -15.17
C GLY A 46 2.17 0.94 -16.03
N LEU A 47 3.39 1.49 -16.09
CA LEU A 47 3.78 2.63 -16.93
C LEU A 47 4.58 2.16 -18.15
N SER A 48 4.44 2.86 -19.28
CA SER A 48 5.10 2.50 -20.53
C SER A 48 5.76 3.68 -21.27
N GLU A 49 5.34 4.92 -20.99
CA GLU A 49 5.85 6.10 -21.70
C GLU A 49 7.07 6.68 -20.99
N LEU A 50 8.26 6.41 -21.54
CA LEU A 50 9.54 6.94 -21.09
C LEU A 50 10.01 8.03 -22.04
N LYS A 51 10.33 9.19 -21.48
CA LYS A 51 10.92 10.31 -22.24
C LYS A 51 12.28 10.65 -21.65
N LEU A 52 13.22 10.93 -22.52
CA LEU A 52 14.61 11.19 -22.15
C LEU A 52 15.04 12.56 -22.71
N VAL A 53 15.56 13.40 -21.85
CA VAL A 53 16.17 14.68 -22.23
C VAL A 53 17.66 14.50 -22.26
N ASP A 54 18.31 14.74 -23.39
CA ASP A 54 19.76 14.60 -23.62
C ASP A 54 20.36 13.29 -23.04
N PRO A 55 19.80 12.11 -23.41
CA PRO A 55 20.32 10.84 -22.91
C PRO A 55 21.65 10.48 -23.53
N PRO A 56 22.48 9.67 -22.84
CA PRO A 56 23.59 8.98 -23.48
C PRO A 56 23.09 7.95 -24.49
N GLU A 57 23.98 7.43 -25.33
CA GLU A 57 23.64 6.34 -26.25
C GLU A 57 23.18 5.09 -25.46
N LEU A 58 21.98 4.62 -25.70
CA LEU A 58 21.41 3.42 -25.09
C LEU A 58 21.55 2.24 -26.06
N ARG A 59 22.65 1.51 -25.98
CA ARG A 59 22.93 0.36 -26.83
C ARG A 59 22.15 -0.86 -26.36
N GLU A 60 21.63 -1.67 -27.29
CA GLU A 60 20.90 -2.90 -26.98
C GLU A 60 21.75 -3.95 -26.23
N ASP A 61 23.05 -3.97 -26.45
CA ASP A 61 24.03 -4.80 -25.76
C ASP A 61 24.58 -4.13 -24.48
N GLY A 62 24.11 -2.95 -24.13
CA GLY A 62 24.59 -2.12 -23.02
C GLY A 62 23.86 -2.31 -21.70
N GLU A 63 24.29 -1.54 -20.70
CA GLU A 63 23.79 -1.64 -19.34
C GLU A 63 22.29 -1.33 -19.21
N ALA A 64 21.76 -0.37 -19.99
CA ALA A 64 20.34 -0.03 -19.93
C ALA A 64 19.47 -1.26 -20.22
N TYR A 65 19.75 -1.96 -21.29
CA TYR A 65 19.03 -3.19 -21.66
C TYR A 65 19.34 -4.35 -20.70
N GLY A 66 20.54 -4.39 -20.11
CA GLY A 66 20.93 -5.36 -19.09
C GLY A 66 20.07 -5.27 -17.83
N PHE A 67 19.80 -4.06 -17.33
CA PHE A 67 19.03 -3.81 -16.11
C PHE A 67 17.52 -3.71 -16.32
N ALA A 68 17.04 -3.53 -17.55
CA ALA A 68 15.63 -3.31 -17.85
C ALA A 68 14.73 -4.55 -17.66
N GLY A 69 15.29 -5.76 -17.57
CA GLY A 69 14.49 -6.97 -17.53
C GLY A 69 13.58 -7.05 -18.79
N HIS A 70 12.29 -7.35 -18.62
CA HIS A 70 11.34 -7.39 -19.75
C HIS A 70 10.98 -6.00 -20.32
N ALA A 71 11.30 -4.90 -19.64
CA ALA A 71 11.12 -3.56 -20.19
C ALA A 71 12.06 -3.25 -21.38
N ARG A 72 13.04 -4.13 -21.65
CA ARG A 72 13.88 -4.09 -22.89
C ARG A 72 13.10 -4.37 -24.16
N GLU A 73 11.92 -4.98 -24.04
CA GLU A 73 11.10 -5.44 -25.17
C GLU A 73 10.08 -4.36 -25.62
N ASP A 74 9.75 -3.44 -24.72
CA ASP A 74 8.69 -2.45 -24.97
C ASP A 74 9.05 -1.04 -24.46
N VAL A 75 9.41 -0.84 -23.19
CA VAL A 75 9.61 0.51 -22.65
C VAL A 75 10.85 1.19 -23.23
N LEU A 76 12.01 0.52 -23.21
CA LEU A 76 13.25 1.10 -23.74
C LEU A 76 13.22 1.34 -25.25
N PRO A 77 12.75 0.39 -26.10
CA PRO A 77 12.70 0.63 -27.54
C PRO A 77 11.76 1.76 -27.96
N ASN A 78 10.74 2.03 -27.13
CA ASN A 78 9.77 3.09 -27.37
C ASN A 78 10.10 4.38 -26.60
N ALA A 79 11.26 4.47 -25.95
CA ALA A 79 11.68 5.69 -25.26
C ALA A 79 11.91 6.82 -26.29
N GLU A 80 11.31 7.97 -26.02
CA GLU A 80 11.41 9.13 -26.91
C GLU A 80 12.44 10.12 -26.39
N SER A 81 13.28 10.63 -27.27
CA SER A 81 14.18 11.76 -26.99
C SER A 81 13.41 13.06 -27.22
N VAL A 82 13.36 13.91 -26.20
CA VAL A 82 12.59 15.16 -26.17
C VAL A 82 13.41 16.28 -25.54
N THR A 83 12.96 17.51 -25.74
CA THR A 83 13.54 18.67 -25.02
C THR A 83 12.85 18.88 -23.68
N PHE A 84 13.53 19.55 -22.74
CA PHE A 84 12.93 19.89 -21.45
C PHE A 84 11.75 20.85 -21.61
N GLU A 85 11.86 21.79 -22.58
CA GLU A 85 10.81 22.74 -22.94
C GLU A 85 9.53 22.04 -23.43
N GLU A 86 9.63 21.00 -24.26
CA GLU A 86 8.47 20.22 -24.70
C GLU A 86 7.75 19.55 -23.53
N ILE A 87 8.48 19.12 -22.49
CA ILE A 87 7.86 18.56 -21.29
C ILE A 87 7.07 19.65 -20.53
N VAL A 88 7.68 20.79 -20.29
CA VAL A 88 7.04 21.90 -19.57
C VAL A 88 5.81 22.44 -20.30
N GLU A 89 5.83 22.46 -21.62
CA GLU A 89 4.72 23.01 -22.42
C GLU A 89 3.52 22.06 -22.55
N ASN A 90 3.74 20.75 -22.46
CA ASN A 90 2.70 19.76 -22.80
C ASN A 90 2.16 18.97 -21.60
N TYR A 91 2.78 19.09 -20.42
CA TYR A 91 2.42 18.29 -19.27
C TYR A 91 2.26 19.12 -17.99
N HIS A 92 1.41 18.65 -17.10
CA HIS A 92 1.51 19.01 -15.69
C HIS A 92 2.73 18.29 -15.11
N THR A 93 3.69 19.05 -14.63
CA THR A 93 5.03 18.57 -14.35
C THR A 93 5.31 18.42 -12.84
N VAL A 94 5.91 17.30 -12.46
CA VAL A 94 6.36 17.04 -11.10
C VAL A 94 7.86 16.80 -11.10
N GLY A 95 8.64 17.73 -10.53
CA GLY A 95 10.08 17.55 -10.37
C GLY A 95 10.42 16.79 -9.09
N THR A 96 11.46 15.94 -9.17
CA THR A 96 11.94 15.21 -7.99
C THR A 96 13.24 15.82 -7.45
N THR A 97 13.37 15.90 -6.13
CA THR A 97 14.58 16.40 -5.45
C THR A 97 14.82 15.64 -4.15
N ALA A 98 16.09 15.39 -3.82
CA ALA A 98 16.49 14.88 -2.50
C ALA A 98 16.75 16.02 -1.49
N ILE A 99 16.94 17.26 -1.98
CA ILE A 99 17.26 18.41 -1.16
C ILE A 99 16.06 19.34 -1.17
N THR A 100 15.47 19.55 -0.01
CA THR A 100 14.40 20.52 0.22
C THR A 100 14.96 21.78 0.89
N GLY A 101 14.34 22.94 0.64
CA GLY A 101 14.64 24.15 1.39
C GLY A 101 13.80 24.20 2.67
N GLU A 102 14.39 24.59 3.79
CA GLU A 102 13.66 24.94 5.02
C GLU A 102 13.11 26.37 4.98
N ASP A 103 13.60 27.17 4.04
CA ASP A 103 13.26 28.57 3.89
C ASP A 103 12.11 28.73 2.90
N ASP A 104 10.96 29.19 3.39
CA ASP A 104 9.78 29.53 2.60
C ASP A 104 10.02 30.71 1.63
N GLN A 105 11.17 31.38 1.73
CA GLN A 105 11.63 32.41 0.79
C GLN A 105 12.41 31.84 -0.39
N SER A 106 12.84 30.57 -0.33
CA SER A 106 13.50 29.86 -1.43
C SER A 106 12.45 29.06 -2.22
N HIS A 107 11.83 29.68 -3.21
CA HIS A 107 10.66 29.14 -3.91
C HIS A 107 10.94 27.95 -4.83
N GLU A 108 12.20 27.68 -5.26
CA GLU A 108 12.46 26.63 -6.25
C GLU A 108 12.29 25.20 -5.71
N ARG A 109 12.44 25.00 -4.39
CA ARG A 109 12.33 23.70 -3.73
C ARG A 109 11.26 23.64 -2.64
N PHE A 110 10.44 24.68 -2.59
CA PHE A 110 9.33 24.82 -1.65
C PHE A 110 8.14 25.53 -2.34
N PRO A 111 6.88 25.13 -2.11
CA PRO A 111 6.50 23.96 -1.32
C PRO A 111 6.82 22.64 -2.03
N PHE A 112 7.14 21.61 -1.25
CA PHE A 112 7.33 20.25 -1.75
C PHE A 112 6.27 19.32 -1.16
N LYS A 113 6.08 18.18 -1.84
CA LYS A 113 5.18 17.10 -1.40
C LYS A 113 5.97 15.83 -1.15
N THR A 114 5.54 15.06 -0.18
CA THR A 114 5.95 13.65 -0.06
C THR A 114 5.27 12.82 -1.15
N PRO A 115 5.76 11.60 -1.48
CA PRO A 115 5.12 10.73 -2.46
C PRO A 115 3.63 10.45 -2.18
N ALA A 116 3.25 10.32 -0.90
CA ALA A 116 1.87 10.10 -0.50
C ALA A 116 0.99 11.34 -0.75
N GLU A 117 1.47 12.53 -0.41
CA GLU A 117 0.79 13.81 -0.68
C GLU A 117 0.69 14.08 -2.19
N LEU A 118 1.74 13.75 -2.94
CA LEU A 118 1.73 13.85 -4.40
C LEU A 118 0.67 12.93 -5.01
N ARG A 119 0.56 11.68 -4.56
CA ARG A 119 -0.47 10.75 -5.01
C ARG A 119 -1.87 11.36 -4.86
N GLU A 120 -2.17 11.95 -3.71
CA GLU A 120 -3.46 12.60 -3.48
C GLU A 120 -3.64 13.85 -4.37
N SER A 121 -2.59 14.66 -4.55
CA SER A 121 -2.62 15.81 -5.45
C SER A 121 -2.96 15.40 -6.88
N LEU A 122 -2.26 14.41 -7.41
CA LEU A 122 -2.43 13.94 -8.79
C LEU A 122 -3.81 13.33 -9.06
N ARG A 123 -4.55 12.92 -8.04
CA ARG A 123 -5.94 12.47 -8.18
C ARG A 123 -6.88 13.57 -8.67
N SER A 124 -6.55 14.82 -8.43
CA SER A 124 -7.35 15.98 -8.83
C SER A 124 -6.88 16.63 -10.15
N VAL A 125 -5.73 16.23 -10.68
CA VAL A 125 -5.17 16.77 -11.92
C VAL A 125 -5.85 16.11 -13.14
N ASP A 126 -6.53 16.92 -13.95
CA ASP A 126 -7.14 16.52 -15.22
C ASP A 126 -6.29 17.02 -16.41
N ALA A 127 -5.02 16.66 -16.39
CA ALA A 127 -4.06 16.97 -17.46
C ALA A 127 -3.07 15.83 -17.65
N PRO A 128 -2.46 15.68 -18.83
CA PRO A 128 -1.30 14.82 -19.00
C PRO A 128 -0.22 15.19 -17.99
N THR A 129 0.28 14.21 -17.23
CA THR A 129 1.23 14.46 -16.15
C THR A 129 2.59 13.84 -16.48
N ALA A 130 3.68 14.54 -16.14
CA ALA A 130 5.05 14.08 -16.29
C ALA A 130 5.76 14.05 -14.92
N ILE A 131 6.33 12.90 -14.57
CA ILE A 131 7.20 12.75 -13.39
C ILE A 131 8.64 12.89 -13.87
N VAL A 132 9.30 13.97 -13.44
CA VAL A 132 10.61 14.39 -13.95
C VAL A 132 11.70 14.06 -12.94
N PHE A 133 12.60 13.20 -13.32
CA PHE A 133 13.81 12.84 -12.58
C PHE A 133 15.02 13.57 -13.17
N GLY A 134 15.91 14.04 -12.31
CA GLY A 134 17.15 14.70 -12.73
C GLY A 134 18.33 13.74 -12.84
N ARG A 135 19.52 14.31 -13.02
CA ARG A 135 20.81 13.64 -13.09
C ARG A 135 21.15 12.94 -11.77
N GLU A 136 21.94 11.89 -11.83
CA GLU A 136 22.37 11.13 -10.65
C GLU A 136 23.14 11.99 -9.64
N GLY A 137 24.12 12.72 -10.11
CA GLY A 137 25.05 13.45 -9.23
C GLY A 137 24.49 14.78 -8.70
N ARG A 138 23.56 15.41 -9.42
CA ARG A 138 23.14 16.80 -9.14
C ARG A 138 21.61 16.99 -9.09
N GLY A 139 20.86 16.01 -9.56
CA GLY A 139 19.40 16.12 -9.69
C GLY A 139 19.00 17.17 -10.75
N LEU A 140 17.83 17.75 -10.56
CA LEU A 140 17.36 18.91 -11.30
C LEU A 140 17.99 20.18 -10.72
N ASN A 141 18.42 21.10 -11.59
CA ASN A 141 18.92 22.40 -11.15
C ASN A 141 17.77 23.35 -10.81
N ASN A 142 18.07 24.48 -10.14
CA ASN A 142 17.05 25.43 -9.71
C ASN A 142 16.28 26.05 -10.89
N GLY A 143 16.97 26.31 -12.02
CA GLY A 143 16.34 26.83 -13.23
C GLY A 143 15.36 25.85 -13.88
N GLU A 144 15.61 24.52 -13.75
CA GLU A 144 14.66 23.48 -14.15
C GLU A 144 13.50 23.39 -13.18
N LEU A 145 13.80 23.30 -11.87
CA LEU A 145 12.75 23.21 -10.83
C LEU A 145 11.78 24.39 -10.85
N SER A 146 12.28 25.60 -11.11
CA SER A 146 11.43 26.82 -11.18
C SER A 146 10.43 26.83 -12.35
N LYS A 147 10.59 25.94 -13.32
CA LYS A 147 9.67 25.77 -14.45
C LYS A 147 8.64 24.66 -14.25
N LEU A 148 8.75 23.88 -13.19
CA LEU A 148 7.87 22.74 -12.91
C LEU A 148 6.73 23.14 -11.97
N ASP A 149 5.58 22.48 -12.12
CA ASP A 149 4.35 22.82 -11.40
C ASP A 149 4.38 22.34 -9.94
N GLU A 150 4.97 21.17 -9.69
CA GLU A 150 5.05 20.58 -8.35
C GLU A 150 6.46 20.03 -8.10
N VAL A 151 6.82 19.97 -6.83
CA VAL A 151 8.10 19.37 -6.38
C VAL A 151 7.79 18.23 -5.43
N CYS A 152 8.43 17.08 -5.63
CA CYS A 152 8.31 15.91 -4.76
C CYS A 152 9.66 15.54 -4.16
N SER A 153 9.66 15.27 -2.84
CA SER A 153 10.83 14.76 -2.13
C SER A 153 10.47 13.49 -1.38
N ILE A 154 11.31 12.48 -1.53
CA ILE A 154 11.15 11.19 -0.82
C ILE A 154 11.78 11.36 0.57
N PRO A 155 11.03 11.18 1.67
CA PRO A 155 11.61 11.18 3.01
C PRO A 155 12.64 10.06 3.16
N ALA A 156 13.85 10.42 3.56
CA ALA A 156 14.96 9.51 3.83
C ALA A 156 15.68 9.95 5.10
N ASP A 157 16.70 9.18 5.52
CA ASP A 157 17.52 9.52 6.67
C ASP A 157 18.25 10.86 6.44
N ASP A 158 18.29 11.72 7.45
CA ASP A 158 18.88 13.06 7.39
C ASP A 158 20.40 13.00 7.13
N ASP A 159 21.06 11.97 7.64
CA ASP A 159 22.49 11.75 7.43
C ASP A 159 22.82 11.26 6.00
N TYR A 160 21.84 10.65 5.29
CA TYR A 160 22.01 10.10 3.96
C TYR A 160 20.73 10.18 3.10
N PRO A 161 20.29 11.39 2.72
CA PRO A 161 18.97 11.58 2.09
C PRO A 161 18.96 11.25 0.57
N VAL A 162 20.10 11.15 -0.07
CA VAL A 162 20.21 10.99 -1.53
C VAL A 162 20.09 9.52 -1.92
N LEU A 163 18.99 9.17 -2.59
CA LEU A 163 18.79 7.85 -3.18
C LEU A 163 19.47 7.77 -4.56
N ASN A 164 19.89 6.57 -4.95
CA ASN A 164 20.21 6.29 -6.35
C ASN A 164 19.00 6.59 -7.23
N LEU A 165 19.21 7.09 -8.44
CA LEU A 165 18.16 7.51 -9.36
C LEU A 165 17.14 6.40 -9.64
N GLY A 166 17.57 5.18 -9.91
CA GLY A 166 16.68 4.02 -10.11
C GLY A 166 15.90 3.64 -8.85
N GLN A 167 16.52 3.79 -7.66
CA GLN A 167 15.83 3.57 -6.37
C GLN A 167 14.78 4.65 -6.12
N ALA A 168 15.12 5.92 -6.32
CA ALA A 168 14.18 7.03 -6.17
C ALA A 168 12.95 6.84 -7.08
N ALA A 169 13.18 6.51 -8.35
CA ALA A 169 12.10 6.21 -9.28
C ALA A 169 11.25 5.02 -8.81
N THR A 170 11.87 3.93 -8.36
CA THR A 170 11.13 2.76 -7.88
C THR A 170 10.23 3.09 -6.69
N VAL A 171 10.74 3.82 -5.70
CA VAL A 171 9.97 4.23 -4.51
C VAL A 171 8.80 5.12 -4.89
N LEU A 172 9.05 6.15 -5.71
CA LEU A 172 8.00 7.08 -6.12
C LEU A 172 6.93 6.39 -6.96
N LEU A 173 7.30 5.59 -7.96
CA LEU A 173 6.35 4.88 -8.81
C LEU A 173 5.57 3.82 -8.03
N TYR A 174 6.18 3.16 -7.04
CA TYR A 174 5.46 2.28 -6.11
C TYR A 174 4.37 3.04 -5.34
N GLU A 175 4.67 4.22 -4.83
CA GLU A 175 3.69 5.02 -4.09
C GLU A 175 2.55 5.51 -5.00
N LEU A 176 2.85 5.81 -6.26
CA LEU A 176 1.87 6.26 -7.25
C LEU A 176 1.10 5.10 -7.92
N ARG A 177 1.38 3.84 -7.60
CA ARG A 177 0.80 2.66 -8.28
C ARG A 177 -0.73 2.62 -8.31
N ASP A 178 -1.39 3.17 -7.29
CA ASP A 178 -2.86 3.23 -7.23
C ASP A 178 -3.47 4.11 -8.36
N LEU A 179 -2.64 4.94 -9.01
CA LEU A 179 -3.04 5.76 -10.16
C LEU A 179 -2.80 5.04 -11.49
N THR A 180 -2.02 3.96 -11.50
CA THR A 180 -1.48 3.35 -12.72
C THR A 180 -1.78 1.87 -12.88
N VAL A 181 -2.02 1.16 -11.78
CA VAL A 181 -2.27 -0.29 -11.73
C VAL A 181 -3.69 -0.53 -11.22
N ASN A 182 -4.52 -1.18 -12.03
CA ASN A 182 -5.90 -1.52 -11.65
C ASN A 182 -5.97 -2.82 -10.83
N GLU A 183 -5.12 -3.80 -11.18
CA GLU A 183 -5.08 -5.11 -10.52
C GLU A 183 -3.64 -5.46 -10.18
N THR A 184 -3.42 -6.04 -9.03
CA THR A 184 -2.11 -6.54 -8.60
C THR A 184 -2.08 -8.08 -8.61
N GLN A 185 -0.88 -8.67 -8.54
CA GLN A 185 -0.70 -10.12 -8.42
C GLN A 185 -1.16 -10.67 -7.06
N LEU A 186 -1.49 -9.80 -6.11
CA LEU A 186 -1.98 -10.23 -4.80
C LEU A 186 -3.43 -10.72 -4.94
N PRO A 187 -3.76 -11.89 -4.39
CA PRO A 187 -5.13 -12.36 -4.39
C PRO A 187 -6.00 -11.38 -3.55
N ASP A 188 -7.21 -11.18 -4.00
CA ASP A 188 -8.21 -10.41 -3.28
C ASP A 188 -8.65 -11.20 -2.03
N THR A 189 -7.81 -11.21 -1.00
CA THR A 189 -8.11 -11.81 0.28
C THR A 189 -8.92 -10.83 1.12
N THR A 190 -10.21 -10.74 0.85
CA THR A 190 -11.14 -10.12 1.79
C THR A 190 -11.24 -11.04 3.01
N VAL A 191 -10.37 -10.79 3.98
CA VAL A 191 -10.48 -11.45 5.28
C VAL A 191 -11.69 -10.86 5.98
N THR A 192 -12.82 -11.55 5.89
CA THR A 192 -14.05 -11.12 6.55
C THR A 192 -13.90 -11.28 8.07
N ARG A 193 -14.01 -10.18 8.78
CA ARG A 193 -14.08 -10.19 10.25
C ARG A 193 -15.30 -10.98 10.70
N ALA A 194 -15.18 -11.75 11.77
CA ALA A 194 -16.28 -12.48 12.36
C ALA A 194 -17.46 -11.54 12.72
N ALA A 195 -18.66 -12.04 12.51
CA ALA A 195 -19.87 -11.31 12.87
C ALA A 195 -19.99 -11.16 14.40
N GLU A 196 -20.48 -10.01 14.86
CA GLU A 196 -20.64 -9.73 16.30
C GLU A 196 -21.40 -10.83 17.07
N PRO A 197 -22.49 -11.44 16.55
CA PRO A 197 -23.17 -12.52 17.24
C PRO A 197 -22.27 -13.75 17.52
N ASP A 198 -21.34 -14.06 16.63
CA ASP A 198 -20.42 -15.19 16.83
C ASP A 198 -19.32 -14.83 17.83
N ILE A 199 -18.86 -13.59 17.84
CA ILE A 199 -17.91 -13.06 18.83
C ILE A 199 -18.55 -13.08 20.22
N GLU A 200 -19.80 -12.63 20.37
CA GLU A 200 -20.52 -12.66 21.64
C GLU A 200 -20.75 -14.10 22.12
N ARG A 201 -21.15 -15.01 21.23
CA ARG A 201 -21.26 -16.44 21.55
C ARG A 201 -19.95 -17.05 22.02
N PHE A 202 -18.83 -16.63 21.43
CA PHE A 202 -17.51 -17.03 21.91
C PHE A 202 -17.27 -16.53 23.33
N HIS A 203 -17.61 -15.28 23.64
CA HIS A 203 -17.45 -14.74 25.00
C HIS A 203 -18.32 -15.48 26.02
N GLU A 204 -19.53 -15.89 25.66
CA GLU A 204 -20.39 -16.74 26.49
C GLU A 204 -19.73 -18.08 26.80
N TYR A 205 -19.27 -18.80 25.76
CA TYR A 205 -18.60 -20.10 25.95
C TYR A 205 -17.28 -20.00 26.71
N PHE A 206 -16.53 -18.93 26.51
CA PHE A 206 -15.32 -18.66 27.29
C PHE A 206 -15.66 -18.35 28.73
N GLY A 207 -16.71 -17.60 29.00
CA GLY A 207 -17.22 -17.32 30.34
C GLY A 207 -17.62 -18.61 31.08
N GLU A 208 -18.42 -19.48 30.47
CA GLU A 208 -18.77 -20.81 31.03
C GLU A 208 -17.53 -21.65 31.32
N PHE A 209 -16.53 -21.64 30.42
CA PHE A 209 -15.27 -22.34 30.61
C PHE A 209 -14.52 -21.81 31.83
N VAL A 210 -14.36 -20.50 31.96
CA VAL A 210 -13.68 -19.88 33.11
C VAL A 210 -14.43 -20.17 34.41
N GLU A 211 -15.75 -20.18 34.36
CA GLU A 211 -16.59 -20.52 35.52
C GLU A 211 -16.34 -21.95 36.02
N SER A 212 -16.21 -22.90 35.08
CA SER A 212 -15.97 -24.32 35.41
C SER A 212 -14.53 -24.61 35.93
N THR A 213 -13.62 -23.65 35.85
CA THR A 213 -12.22 -23.81 36.38
C THR A 213 -12.13 -23.68 37.91
N GLY A 214 -13.20 -23.37 38.61
CA GLY A 214 -13.21 -23.23 40.07
C GLY A 214 -12.47 -22.00 40.60
N GLN A 215 -12.06 -21.06 39.73
CA GLN A 215 -11.42 -19.82 40.15
C GLN A 215 -12.34 -18.91 40.94
N ARG A 216 -11.76 -18.04 41.80
CA ARG A 216 -12.52 -17.02 42.53
C ARG A 216 -13.19 -16.05 41.56
N GLU A 217 -14.40 -15.56 41.88
CA GLU A 217 -15.23 -14.69 41.04
C GLU A 217 -14.46 -13.51 40.44
N HIS A 218 -13.70 -12.78 41.28
CA HIS A 218 -12.87 -11.67 40.84
C HIS A 218 -11.85 -12.05 39.74
N HIS A 219 -11.28 -13.25 39.77
CA HIS A 219 -10.36 -13.73 38.71
C HIS A 219 -11.11 -14.09 37.44
N ARG A 220 -12.32 -14.66 37.56
CA ARG A 220 -13.16 -15.01 36.44
C ARG A 220 -13.57 -13.78 35.63
N GLU A 221 -14.04 -12.72 36.31
CA GLU A 221 -14.38 -11.45 35.69
C GLU A 221 -13.19 -10.81 34.96
N LYS A 222 -12.01 -10.80 35.59
CA LYS A 222 -10.79 -10.29 34.95
C LYS A 222 -10.42 -11.08 33.70
N ASN A 223 -10.51 -12.41 33.73
CA ASN A 223 -10.17 -13.27 32.60
C ASN A 223 -11.16 -13.07 31.44
N ALA A 224 -12.46 -12.96 31.73
CA ALA A 224 -13.47 -12.66 30.72
C ALA A 224 -13.23 -11.30 30.06
N LEU A 225 -12.96 -10.26 30.85
CA LEU A 225 -12.63 -8.92 30.35
C LEU A 225 -11.33 -8.90 29.53
N LEU A 226 -10.31 -9.63 30.00
CA LEU A 226 -9.02 -9.74 29.29
C LEU A 226 -9.24 -10.37 27.89
N MET A 227 -9.97 -11.48 27.83
CA MET A 227 -10.27 -12.17 26.57
C MET A 227 -11.04 -11.27 25.62
N ARG A 228 -12.08 -10.56 26.10
CA ARG A 228 -12.85 -9.61 25.30
C ARG A 228 -11.94 -8.54 24.66
N ARG A 229 -11.03 -7.97 25.45
CA ARG A 229 -10.10 -6.95 24.95
C ARG A 229 -9.04 -7.50 23.98
N LEU A 230 -8.54 -8.71 24.22
CA LEU A 230 -7.60 -9.38 23.33
C LEU A 230 -8.27 -9.66 21.97
N LEU A 231 -9.43 -10.29 22.00
CA LEU A 231 -10.15 -10.64 20.79
C LEU A 231 -10.59 -9.38 20.00
N GLY A 232 -11.04 -8.33 20.70
CA GLY A 232 -11.42 -7.06 20.09
C GLY A 232 -10.27 -6.39 19.34
N ARG A 233 -9.05 -6.49 19.86
CA ARG A 233 -7.83 -5.95 19.16
C ARG A 233 -7.34 -6.85 18.03
N ALA A 234 -7.61 -8.15 18.09
CA ALA A 234 -7.16 -9.10 17.08
C ALA A 234 -7.98 -9.04 15.80
N HIS A 235 -9.17 -8.44 15.82
CA HIS A 235 -10.11 -8.42 14.68
C HIS A 235 -10.25 -9.80 14.01
N PRO A 236 -10.66 -10.85 14.77
CA PRO A 236 -10.58 -12.21 14.31
C PRO A 236 -11.49 -12.47 13.10
N THR A 237 -11.06 -13.39 12.26
CA THR A 237 -11.85 -13.85 11.13
C THR A 237 -12.98 -14.79 11.57
N GLU A 238 -13.98 -14.94 10.72
CA GLU A 238 -15.07 -15.90 10.94
C GLU A 238 -14.54 -17.32 11.23
N ARG A 239 -13.56 -17.76 10.45
CA ARG A 239 -12.92 -19.08 10.61
C ARG A 239 -12.24 -19.25 11.96
N GLU A 240 -11.54 -18.23 12.44
CA GLU A 240 -10.85 -18.24 13.74
C GLU A 240 -11.87 -18.32 14.88
N VAL A 241 -12.92 -17.49 14.83
CA VAL A 241 -13.97 -17.52 15.85
C VAL A 241 -14.70 -18.85 15.87
N HIS A 242 -15.07 -19.39 14.71
CA HIS A 242 -15.72 -20.70 14.63
C HIS A 242 -14.83 -21.83 15.17
N SER A 243 -13.52 -21.79 14.93
CA SER A 243 -12.56 -22.74 15.48
C SER A 243 -12.53 -22.71 17.00
N LEU A 244 -12.47 -21.48 17.57
CA LEU A 244 -12.48 -21.25 19.00
C LEU A 244 -13.82 -21.68 19.63
N LEU A 245 -14.95 -21.31 19.03
CA LEU A 245 -16.29 -21.74 19.45
C LEU A 245 -16.38 -23.26 19.54
N GLY A 246 -15.90 -23.98 18.51
CA GLY A 246 -15.89 -25.44 18.51
C GLY A 246 -15.06 -26.03 19.64
N THR A 247 -13.93 -25.41 19.95
CA THR A 247 -13.03 -25.85 21.02
C THR A 247 -13.65 -25.64 22.40
N PHE A 248 -14.13 -24.44 22.70
CA PHE A 248 -14.72 -24.13 24.00
C PHE A 248 -16.04 -24.85 24.25
N ARG A 249 -16.86 -25.04 23.22
CA ARG A 249 -18.07 -25.86 23.32
C ARG A 249 -17.74 -27.29 23.75
N LYS A 250 -16.73 -27.92 23.12
CA LYS A 250 -16.28 -29.28 23.48
C LYS A 250 -15.69 -29.33 24.88
N ALA A 251 -14.91 -28.32 25.27
CA ALA A 251 -14.35 -28.21 26.62
C ALA A 251 -15.46 -28.13 27.67
N ASN A 252 -16.43 -27.23 27.50
CA ASN A 252 -17.56 -27.06 28.41
C ASN A 252 -18.39 -28.32 28.53
N THR A 253 -18.63 -29.02 27.42
CA THR A 253 -19.36 -30.31 27.46
C THR A 253 -18.62 -31.35 28.30
N LYS A 254 -17.28 -31.46 28.14
CA LYS A 254 -16.46 -32.41 28.90
C LYS A 254 -16.43 -32.04 30.38
N LEU A 255 -16.29 -30.77 30.73
CA LEU A 255 -16.27 -30.29 32.10
C LEU A 255 -17.61 -30.51 32.78
N LYS A 256 -18.72 -30.15 32.16
CA LYS A 256 -20.11 -30.44 32.68
C LYS A 256 -20.33 -31.94 32.88
N HIS A 257 -19.77 -32.81 32.02
CA HIS A 257 -19.87 -34.26 32.21
C HIS A 257 -18.99 -34.74 33.38
N ALA A 258 -17.77 -34.19 33.54
CA ALA A 258 -16.92 -34.49 34.67
C ALA A 258 -17.59 -34.10 36.02
N ASP A 259 -18.14 -32.89 36.09
CA ASP A 259 -18.90 -32.43 37.26
C ASP A 259 -20.07 -33.34 37.59
N TYR A 260 -20.83 -33.78 36.57
CA TYR A 260 -21.91 -34.74 36.75
C TYR A 260 -21.45 -36.08 37.32
N LEU A 261 -20.34 -36.61 36.83
CA LEU A 261 -19.77 -37.88 37.34
C LEU A 261 -19.24 -37.73 38.77
N ALA A 262 -18.59 -36.61 39.09
CA ALA A 262 -18.11 -36.31 40.42
C ALA A 262 -19.29 -36.23 41.41
N ALA A 263 -20.35 -35.57 41.07
CA ALA A 263 -21.55 -35.51 41.89
C ALA A 263 -22.24 -36.86 42.05
N LYS A 264 -22.20 -37.69 40.98
CA LYS A 264 -22.85 -39.02 41.00
C LYS A 264 -22.10 -40.07 41.85
N TYR A 265 -20.78 -39.99 41.89
CA TYR A 265 -19.91 -40.96 42.56
C TYR A 265 -19.30 -40.43 43.87
N ASP A 266 -19.62 -39.19 44.27
CA ASP A 266 -19.10 -38.48 45.45
C ASP A 266 -17.55 -38.38 45.42
N GLU A 267 -16.98 -38.25 44.21
CA GLU A 267 -15.54 -38.11 43.97
C GLU A 267 -15.22 -36.68 43.45
N PRO A 268 -14.18 -36.02 43.98
CA PRO A 268 -13.85 -34.68 43.48
C PRO A 268 -13.29 -34.75 42.06
N VAL A 269 -13.72 -33.83 41.18
CA VAL A 269 -13.26 -33.69 39.77
C VAL A 269 -11.77 -33.41 39.70
N TYR A 270 -11.24 -32.74 40.72
CA TYR A 270 -9.81 -32.43 40.84
C TYR A 270 -9.28 -32.87 42.20
N PRO A 271 -8.06 -33.47 42.23
CA PRO A 271 -7.41 -33.72 43.52
C PRO A 271 -7.25 -32.38 44.25
N ARG A 272 -7.63 -32.34 45.53
CA ARG A 272 -7.38 -31.16 46.37
C ARG A 272 -5.86 -31.10 46.57
N GLU A 273 -5.22 -29.97 46.10
CA GLU A 273 -3.86 -29.64 46.51
C GLU A 273 -3.78 -29.37 47.99
#